data_e313d3fcb9bd665e1ed1f93aba96def2
#
_entry.id   e313d3fcb9bd665e1ed1f93aba96def2
#
_cell.length_a   1.000
_cell.length_b   1.000
_cell.length_c   1.000
_cell.angle_alpha   90.00
_cell.angle_beta   90.00
_cell.angle_gamma   90.00
#
_symmetry.space_group_name_H-M   'P 1'
#
loop_
_entity.id
_entity.type
_entity.pdbx_description
1 polymer ?
#
loop_
_entity_poly.entity_id
_entity_poly.type
_entity_poly.pdbx_seq_one_letter_code
_entity_poly.pdbx_strand_id
1 'polypeptide(L)'
;MARRVFFSFKYKQDVSRAMVVRNSWVTQGKEAAGFIDAADFEELKRQGDTAIENWIDKQLEGTSVTVVLVGEKTCTSRWVKYEIEKSEETGKGLLGIDVSKIEDLQGNTSDRCGKIPKGYEFYLWNKDKGYQNMGDWIEKAAKDAGR
;
A
#
# COMPACT_ATOMS: atom_id res chain seq x y z
N MET A 1 -6.99 -6.22 18.94
CA MET A 1 -5.58 -5.83 18.76
C MET A 1 -5.37 -5.25 17.37
N ALA A 2 -4.76 -4.09 17.28
CA ALA A 2 -4.51 -3.47 15.97
C ALA A 2 -3.45 -4.25 15.20
N ARG A 3 -3.67 -4.44 13.91
CA ARG A 3 -2.70 -5.10 13.05
C ARG A 3 -1.75 -4.07 12.46
N ARG A 4 -0.51 -4.47 12.29
CA ARG A 4 0.47 -3.65 11.58
C ARG A 4 0.35 -3.92 10.10
N VAL A 5 0.22 -2.87 9.30
CA VAL A 5 -0.09 -2.95 7.87
C VAL A 5 1.02 -2.29 7.05
N PHE A 6 1.41 -2.92 5.96
CA PHE A 6 2.32 -2.34 4.97
C PHE A 6 1.51 -1.79 3.81
N PHE A 7 1.74 -0.52 3.47
CA PHE A 7 1.11 0.10 2.31
C PHE A 7 2.10 0.14 1.14
N SER A 8 1.70 -0.48 0.02
CA SER A 8 2.49 -0.57 -1.20
C SER A 8 1.92 0.38 -2.24
N PHE A 9 2.73 1.30 -2.75
CA PHE A 9 2.28 2.26 -3.77
C PHE A 9 3.47 2.82 -4.55
N LYS A 10 3.18 3.38 -5.73
CA LYS A 10 4.22 4.04 -6.51
C LYS A 10 4.48 5.43 -5.92
N TYR A 11 5.61 5.57 -5.27
CA TYR A 11 5.92 6.65 -4.35
C TYR A 11 5.71 8.06 -4.92
N LYS A 12 6.37 8.42 -6.01
CA LYS A 12 6.31 9.80 -6.53
C LYS A 12 4.92 10.20 -7.01
N GLN A 13 4.24 9.31 -7.72
CA GLN A 13 2.97 9.61 -8.35
C GLN A 13 1.81 9.63 -7.36
N ASP A 14 1.84 8.74 -6.36
CA ASP A 14 0.68 8.46 -5.54
C ASP A 14 0.83 8.85 -4.08
N VAL A 15 1.93 9.52 -3.69
CA VAL A 15 2.20 9.80 -2.28
C VAL A 15 1.09 10.63 -1.61
N SER A 16 0.54 11.64 -2.30
CA SER A 16 -0.52 12.46 -1.71
C SER A 16 -1.80 11.64 -1.48
N ARG A 17 -2.14 10.79 -2.43
CA ARG A 17 -3.31 9.89 -2.30
C ARG A 17 -3.07 8.83 -1.24
N ALA A 18 -1.87 8.27 -1.20
CA ALA A 18 -1.48 7.30 -0.19
C ALA A 18 -1.55 7.89 1.22
N MET A 19 -1.20 9.16 1.38
CA MET A 19 -1.28 9.83 2.68
C MET A 19 -2.71 9.98 3.17
N VAL A 20 -3.69 10.18 2.28
CA VAL A 20 -5.10 10.21 2.66
C VAL A 20 -5.51 8.87 3.28
N VAL A 21 -5.14 7.77 2.65
CA VAL A 21 -5.44 6.43 3.14
C VAL A 21 -4.72 6.16 4.46
N ARG A 22 -3.42 6.49 4.51
CA ARG A 22 -2.60 6.33 5.73
C ARG A 22 -3.20 7.10 6.90
N ASN A 23 -3.58 8.35 6.69
CA ASN A 23 -4.10 9.18 7.76
C ASN A 23 -5.42 8.63 8.30
N SER A 24 -6.27 8.10 7.42
CA SER A 24 -7.48 7.41 7.85
C SER A 24 -7.17 6.21 8.75
N TRP A 25 -6.08 5.49 8.47
CA TRP A 25 -5.65 4.33 9.26
C TRP A 25 -5.02 4.72 10.59
N VAL A 26 -4.05 5.65 10.58
CA VAL A 26 -3.28 5.99 11.79
C VAL A 26 -4.09 6.81 12.79
N THR A 27 -5.10 7.57 12.36
CA THR A 27 -5.97 8.30 13.29
C THR A 27 -6.81 7.38 14.17
N GLN A 28 -6.90 6.10 13.84
CA GLN A 28 -7.54 5.08 14.64
C GLN A 28 -6.57 4.38 15.61
N GLY A 29 -5.35 4.91 15.77
CA GLY A 29 -4.34 4.33 16.65
C GLY A 29 -3.63 3.10 16.07
N LYS A 30 -3.68 2.92 14.75
CA LYS A 30 -3.11 1.74 14.07
C LYS A 30 -1.80 2.09 13.38
N GLU A 31 -0.91 1.10 13.27
CA GLU A 31 0.40 1.30 12.69
C GLU A 31 0.42 1.06 11.18
N ALA A 32 1.15 1.92 10.47
CA ALA A 32 1.36 1.82 9.03
C ALA A 32 2.85 1.77 8.73
N ALA A 33 3.24 0.87 7.83
CA ALA A 33 4.60 0.76 7.31
C ALA A 33 4.60 1.04 5.81
N GLY A 34 5.77 1.19 5.21
CA GLY A 34 5.90 1.45 3.77
C GLY A 34 5.99 2.92 3.41
N PHE A 35 6.04 3.79 4.40
CA PHE A 35 6.17 5.24 4.19
C PHE A 35 7.58 5.70 4.54
N ILE A 36 8.10 6.60 3.73
CA ILE A 36 9.44 7.17 3.85
C ILE A 36 9.38 8.60 3.29
N ASP A 37 10.14 9.52 3.86
CA ASP A 37 10.15 10.86 3.29
C ASP A 37 10.96 10.94 1.98
N ALA A 38 10.75 12.03 1.24
CA ALA A 38 11.36 12.17 -0.09
C ALA A 38 12.88 12.16 -0.06
N ALA A 39 13.49 12.81 0.93
CA ALA A 39 14.94 12.88 1.05
C ALA A 39 15.54 11.50 1.33
N ASP A 40 14.94 10.74 2.24
CA ASP A 40 15.40 9.39 2.57
C ASP A 40 15.21 8.44 1.41
N PHE A 41 14.14 8.58 0.65
CA PHE A 41 13.90 7.75 -0.53
C PHE A 41 14.94 8.01 -1.62
N GLU A 42 15.27 9.27 -1.87
CA GLU A 42 16.33 9.63 -2.82
C GLU A 42 17.69 9.08 -2.39
N GLU A 43 17.98 9.07 -1.07
CA GLU A 43 19.21 8.49 -0.55
C GLU A 43 19.26 6.98 -0.79
N LEU A 44 18.15 6.26 -0.58
CA LEU A 44 18.08 4.84 -0.89
C LEU A 44 18.33 4.56 -2.37
N LYS A 45 17.77 5.38 -3.25
CA LYS A 45 17.97 5.23 -4.69
C LYS A 45 19.43 5.39 -5.07
N ARG A 46 20.14 6.32 -4.43
CA ARG A 46 21.58 6.51 -4.68
C ARG A 46 22.40 5.32 -4.22
N GLN A 47 21.98 4.64 -3.17
CA GLN A 47 22.66 3.43 -2.66
C GLN A 47 22.40 2.20 -3.53
N GLY A 48 21.39 2.22 -4.38
CA GLY A 48 21.10 1.18 -5.35
C GLY A 48 19.96 0.25 -4.95
N ASP A 49 19.68 -0.70 -5.84
CA ASP A 49 18.53 -1.58 -5.70
C ASP A 49 18.56 -2.45 -4.45
N THR A 50 19.73 -2.94 -4.06
CA THR A 50 19.86 -3.77 -2.85
C THR A 50 19.43 -2.99 -1.61
N ALA A 51 19.77 -1.70 -1.53
CA ALA A 51 19.36 -0.87 -0.41
C ALA A 51 17.83 -0.70 -0.34
N ILE A 52 17.20 -0.54 -1.50
CA ILE A 52 15.74 -0.43 -1.59
C ILE A 52 15.09 -1.76 -1.16
N GLU A 53 15.59 -2.88 -1.66
CA GLU A 53 15.08 -4.21 -1.28
C GLU A 53 15.19 -4.45 0.22
N ASN A 54 16.32 -4.11 0.81
CA ASN A 54 16.55 -4.28 2.24
C ASN A 54 15.60 -3.39 3.06
N TRP A 55 15.35 -2.17 2.60
CA TRP A 55 14.41 -1.28 3.26
C TRP A 55 12.99 -1.86 3.22
N ILE A 56 12.55 -2.33 2.05
CA ILE A 56 11.24 -2.95 1.89
C ILE A 56 11.11 -4.17 2.80
N ASP A 57 12.09 -5.06 2.78
CA ASP A 57 12.06 -6.29 3.58
C ASP A 57 11.93 -5.95 5.07
N LYS A 58 12.65 -4.94 5.53
CA LYS A 58 12.60 -4.50 6.92
C LYS A 58 11.23 -3.90 7.27
N GLN A 59 10.65 -3.11 6.35
CA GLN A 59 9.32 -2.53 6.56
C GLN A 59 8.24 -3.60 6.62
N LEU A 60 8.40 -4.68 5.88
CA LEU A 60 7.45 -5.79 5.87
C LEU A 60 7.51 -6.64 7.15
N GLU A 61 8.62 -6.62 7.86
CA GLU A 61 8.76 -7.39 9.11
C GLU A 61 7.68 -6.99 10.11
N GLY A 62 7.03 -7.99 10.71
CA GLY A 62 6.01 -7.77 11.72
C GLY A 62 4.67 -7.28 11.20
N THR A 63 4.52 -7.12 9.87
CA THR A 63 3.22 -6.76 9.29
C THR A 63 2.39 -8.01 8.99
N SER A 64 1.07 -7.88 9.11
CA SER A 64 0.13 -8.98 8.86
C SER A 64 -0.49 -8.90 7.47
N VAL A 65 -0.64 -7.70 6.94
CA VAL A 65 -1.36 -7.44 5.68
C VAL A 65 -0.61 -6.41 4.87
N THR A 66 -0.55 -6.63 3.57
CA THR A 66 -0.08 -5.63 2.60
C THR A 66 -1.28 -5.08 1.84
N VAL A 67 -1.41 -3.75 1.85
CA VAL A 67 -2.45 -3.03 1.12
C VAL A 67 -1.81 -2.36 -0.07
N VAL A 68 -2.18 -2.78 -1.28
CA VAL A 68 -1.65 -2.21 -2.52
C VAL A 68 -2.55 -1.05 -2.94
N LEU A 69 -1.99 0.15 -2.97
CA LEU A 69 -2.71 1.35 -3.38
C LEU A 69 -2.46 1.57 -4.87
N VAL A 70 -3.50 1.36 -5.68
CA VAL A 70 -3.38 1.37 -7.14
C VAL A 70 -3.82 2.72 -7.68
N GLY A 71 -2.89 3.42 -8.31
CA GLY A 71 -3.12 4.73 -8.91
C GLY A 71 -2.80 4.73 -10.40
N GLU A 72 -2.43 5.90 -10.91
CA GLU A 72 -2.26 6.15 -12.33
C GLU A 72 -1.15 5.33 -12.99
N LYS A 73 -0.05 5.09 -12.26
CA LYS A 73 1.14 4.45 -12.83
C LYS A 73 1.64 3.24 -12.03
N THR A 74 0.80 2.68 -11.20
CA THR A 74 1.17 1.53 -10.37
C THR A 74 1.62 0.34 -11.23
N CYS A 75 1.01 0.15 -12.39
CA CYS A 75 1.37 -0.92 -13.32
C CYS A 75 2.81 -0.84 -13.84
N THR A 76 3.47 0.32 -13.72
CA THR A 76 4.87 0.49 -14.14
C THR A 76 5.86 0.33 -12.99
N SER A 77 5.41 0.09 -11.77
CA SER A 77 6.29 0.06 -10.61
C SER A 77 6.85 -1.34 -10.35
N ARG A 78 8.15 -1.49 -10.55
CA ARG A 78 8.85 -2.74 -10.20
C ARG A 78 8.86 -2.99 -8.69
N TRP A 79 8.86 -1.93 -7.88
CA TRP A 79 8.91 -2.07 -6.42
C TRP A 79 7.57 -2.49 -5.83
N VAL A 80 6.46 -2.01 -6.39
CA VAL A 80 5.14 -2.52 -6.00
C VAL A 80 5.04 -4.02 -6.33
N LYS A 81 5.53 -4.43 -7.50
CA LYS A 81 5.56 -5.84 -7.87
C LYS A 81 6.40 -6.67 -6.89
N TYR A 82 7.59 -6.17 -6.52
CA TYR A 82 8.46 -6.80 -5.54
C TYR A 82 7.74 -6.95 -4.18
N GLU A 83 7.07 -5.91 -3.72
CA GLU A 83 6.35 -5.91 -2.45
C GLU A 83 5.22 -6.93 -2.44
N ILE A 84 4.49 -7.04 -3.54
CA ILE A 84 3.43 -8.06 -3.69
C ILE A 84 4.03 -9.46 -3.61
N GLU A 85 5.08 -9.73 -4.36
CA GLU A 85 5.73 -11.04 -4.39
C GLU A 85 6.25 -11.43 -3.00
N LYS A 86 6.91 -10.50 -2.30
CA LYS A 86 7.40 -10.75 -0.95
C LYS A 86 6.27 -11.00 0.03
N SER A 87 5.17 -10.28 -0.10
CA SER A 87 4.00 -10.47 0.77
C SER A 87 3.40 -11.86 0.58
N GLU A 88 3.31 -12.32 -0.66
CA GLU A 88 2.83 -13.67 -0.94
C GLU A 88 3.78 -14.75 -0.42
N GLU A 89 5.08 -14.59 -0.64
CA GLU A 89 6.09 -15.53 -0.15
C GLU A 89 6.05 -15.71 1.37
N THR A 90 5.77 -14.64 2.09
CA THR A 90 5.77 -14.66 3.56
C THR A 90 4.39 -14.90 4.17
N GLY A 91 3.39 -15.22 3.34
CA GLY A 91 2.06 -15.61 3.81
C GLY A 91 1.26 -14.49 4.44
N LYS A 92 1.48 -13.25 4.03
CA LYS A 92 0.71 -12.10 4.52
C LYS A 92 -0.64 -12.01 3.83
N GLY A 93 -1.60 -11.37 4.49
CA GLY A 93 -2.83 -10.95 3.82
C GLY A 93 -2.52 -9.93 2.74
N LEU A 94 -3.32 -9.91 1.69
CA LEU A 94 -3.12 -8.99 0.58
C LEU A 94 -4.46 -8.48 0.08
N LEU A 95 -4.55 -7.19 -0.18
CA LEU A 95 -5.71 -6.59 -0.83
C LEU A 95 -5.27 -5.38 -1.64
N GLY A 96 -6.09 -4.98 -2.58
CA GLY A 96 -5.85 -3.78 -3.37
C GLY A 96 -6.93 -2.74 -3.13
N ILE A 97 -6.55 -1.48 -3.23
CA ILE A 97 -7.49 -0.35 -3.17
C ILE A 97 -7.16 0.61 -4.32
N ASP A 98 -8.15 0.92 -5.13
CA ASP A 98 -8.04 1.94 -6.16
C ASP A 98 -8.09 3.32 -5.50
N VAL A 99 -7.01 4.07 -5.59
CA VAL A 99 -6.89 5.43 -5.03
C VAL A 99 -6.92 6.51 -6.13
N SER A 100 -7.10 6.11 -7.39
CA SER A 100 -7.04 7.04 -8.52
C SER A 100 -8.11 8.13 -8.48
N LYS A 101 -9.23 7.89 -7.80
CA LYS A 101 -10.33 8.85 -7.66
C LYS A 101 -10.24 9.71 -6.40
N ILE A 102 -9.18 9.55 -5.61
CA ILE A 102 -8.84 10.53 -4.57
C ILE A 102 -8.21 11.72 -5.29
N GLU A 103 -8.68 12.93 -5.00
CA GLU A 103 -8.09 14.13 -5.57
C GLU A 103 -6.65 14.32 -5.07
N ASP A 104 -5.75 14.70 -5.98
CA ASP A 104 -4.39 15.06 -5.62
C ASP A 104 -4.35 16.50 -5.03
N LEU A 105 -3.14 17.02 -4.79
CA LEU A 105 -2.98 18.36 -4.20
C LEU A 105 -3.48 19.49 -5.11
N GLN A 106 -3.64 19.22 -6.41
CA GLN A 106 -4.18 20.17 -7.37
C GLN A 106 -5.68 19.95 -7.64
N GLY A 107 -6.31 19.01 -6.92
CA GLY A 107 -7.73 18.70 -7.07
C GLY A 107 -8.06 17.79 -8.25
N ASN A 108 -7.08 17.08 -8.79
CA ASN A 108 -7.26 16.22 -9.96
C ASN A 108 -7.40 14.75 -9.57
N THR A 109 -8.24 14.04 -10.32
CA THR A 109 -8.31 12.58 -10.27
C THR A 109 -7.60 12.00 -11.49
N SER A 110 -7.42 10.68 -11.52
CA SER A 110 -6.80 9.99 -12.63
C SER A 110 -7.52 8.69 -12.96
N ASP A 111 -7.03 8.00 -13.97
CA ASP A 111 -7.46 6.65 -14.27
C ASP A 111 -6.47 5.67 -13.64
N ARG A 112 -7.00 4.54 -13.24
CA ARG A 112 -6.20 3.49 -12.61
C ARG A 112 -5.36 2.73 -13.65
N CYS A 113 -4.10 2.46 -13.31
CA CYS A 113 -3.26 1.53 -14.05
C CYS A 113 -2.62 0.54 -13.08
N GLY A 114 -3.12 -0.68 -13.07
CA GLY A 114 -2.62 -1.74 -12.22
C GLY A 114 -3.72 -2.59 -11.63
N LYS A 115 -3.32 -3.74 -11.18
CA LYS A 115 -4.21 -4.72 -10.54
C LYS A 115 -3.37 -5.59 -9.59
N ILE A 116 -4.04 -6.29 -8.70
CA ILE A 116 -3.40 -7.27 -7.82
C ILE A 116 -3.61 -8.68 -8.40
N PRO A 117 -2.85 -9.69 -7.92
CA PRO A 117 -3.04 -11.07 -8.36
C PRO A 117 -4.46 -11.57 -8.11
N LYS A 118 -4.88 -12.58 -8.85
CA LYS A 118 -6.17 -13.23 -8.65
C LYS A 118 -6.24 -13.88 -7.27
N GLY A 119 -7.43 -13.91 -6.70
CA GLY A 119 -7.69 -14.54 -5.42
C GLY A 119 -7.70 -13.59 -4.24
N TYR A 120 -7.39 -12.32 -4.48
CA TYR A 120 -7.41 -11.28 -3.44
C TYR A 120 -8.49 -10.26 -3.76
N GLU A 121 -9.04 -9.63 -2.71
CA GLU A 121 -10.08 -8.62 -2.86
C GLU A 121 -9.50 -7.30 -3.36
N PHE A 122 -10.30 -6.60 -4.18
CA PHE A 122 -9.95 -5.29 -4.71
C PHE A 122 -11.11 -4.32 -4.51
N TYR A 123 -10.84 -3.18 -3.90
CA TYR A 123 -11.86 -2.20 -3.52
C TYR A 123 -11.59 -0.84 -4.15
N LEU A 124 -12.61 0.00 -4.22
CA LEU A 124 -12.51 1.37 -4.69
C LEU A 124 -12.62 2.30 -3.49
N TRP A 125 -11.61 3.11 -3.23
CA TRP A 125 -11.57 3.93 -2.00
C TRP A 125 -12.81 4.80 -1.84
N ASN A 126 -13.16 5.59 -2.87
CA ASN A 126 -14.28 6.51 -2.80
C ASN A 126 -15.63 5.79 -2.84
N LYS A 127 -15.82 4.96 -3.85
CA LYS A 127 -17.09 4.28 -4.09
C LYS A 127 -17.47 3.33 -2.97
N ASP A 128 -16.48 2.60 -2.45
CA ASP A 128 -16.69 1.58 -1.41
C ASP A 128 -16.49 2.13 0.00
N LYS A 129 -16.35 3.45 0.13
CA LYS A 129 -16.21 4.14 1.41
C LYS A 129 -15.07 3.60 2.27
N GLY A 130 -13.86 3.64 1.70
CA GLY A 130 -12.67 3.11 2.35
C GLY A 130 -12.39 3.70 3.73
N TYR A 131 -12.68 4.99 3.92
CA TYR A 131 -12.48 5.63 5.21
C TYR A 131 -13.33 5.00 6.33
N GLN A 132 -14.45 4.37 6.00
CA GLN A 132 -15.30 3.65 6.96
C GLN A 132 -14.98 2.16 7.02
N ASN A 133 -14.60 1.55 5.90
CA ASN A 133 -14.62 0.11 5.73
C ASN A 133 -13.23 -0.54 5.65
N MET A 134 -12.16 0.24 5.50
CA MET A 134 -10.82 -0.31 5.31
C MET A 134 -10.38 -1.23 6.46
N GLY A 135 -10.77 -0.91 7.69
CA GLY A 135 -10.44 -1.78 8.82
C GLY A 135 -10.99 -3.18 8.67
N ASP A 136 -12.24 -3.30 8.21
CA ASP A 136 -12.88 -4.59 7.96
C ASP A 136 -12.22 -5.33 6.80
N TRP A 137 -11.84 -4.61 5.75
CA TRP A 137 -11.14 -5.20 4.60
C TRP A 137 -9.81 -5.82 5.00
N ILE A 138 -9.07 -5.09 5.83
CA ILE A 138 -7.77 -5.54 6.33
C ILE A 138 -7.93 -6.77 7.22
N GLU A 139 -8.92 -6.75 8.12
CA GLU A 139 -9.18 -7.89 8.99
C GLU A 139 -9.57 -9.14 8.20
N LYS A 140 -10.41 -8.98 7.18
CA LYS A 140 -10.76 -10.08 6.28
C LYS A 140 -9.53 -10.65 5.57
N ALA A 141 -8.68 -9.78 5.02
CA ALA A 141 -7.47 -10.23 4.34
C ALA A 141 -6.53 -10.98 5.26
N ALA A 142 -6.38 -10.52 6.50
CA ALA A 142 -5.56 -11.21 7.50
C ALA A 142 -6.10 -12.59 7.80
N LYS A 143 -7.40 -12.72 8.04
CA LYS A 143 -8.04 -14.00 8.33
C LYS A 143 -7.94 -14.97 7.15
N ASP A 144 -8.14 -14.48 5.92
CA ASP A 144 -8.01 -15.29 4.71
C ASP A 144 -6.58 -15.84 4.55
N ALA A 145 -5.59 -15.16 5.09
CA ALA A 145 -4.19 -15.61 5.09
C ALA A 145 -3.83 -16.45 6.32
N GLY A 146 -4.78 -16.74 7.18
CA GLY A 146 -4.54 -17.54 8.39
C GLY A 146 -3.89 -16.76 9.53
N ARG A 147 -4.09 -15.45 9.56
CA ARG A 147 -3.43 -14.59 10.57
C ARG A 147 -4.37 -13.98 11.61
#